data_9fa295fc6df17dc365f55d3734295dad
#
_entry.id   9fa295fc6df17dc365f55d3734295dad
#
_cell.length_a   1.000
_cell.length_b   1.000
_cell.length_c   1.000
_cell.angle_alpha   90.00
_cell.angle_beta   90.00
_cell.angle_gamma   90.00
#
_symmetry.space_group_name_H-M   'P 1'
#
loop_
_entity.id
_entity.type
_entity.pdbx_description
1 polymer ?
#
loop_
_entity_poly.entity_id
_entity_poly.type
_entity_poly.pdbx_seq_one_letter_code
_entity_poly.pdbx_strand_id
1 'polypeptide(L)'
;MRNRKWMFMKILYEDNFMIIVDKPSGQLVQSGKSFDMDLTSEVLNYRKQKKEIPYAAVINRLDRPVSGLVLFAKDKKSAAKYSKILEQQGINKHYICAVCGYVQPQAGTMVDYLLKDAKENCSKVVRADKSGAKKAVLNYRVINYHSDWNCTFLDVELITGRHHQIRTQFSSRGHVLAGDYKYLTVDKENKETCAFLAEKLNLKKNEIALCAYSIEIFGNLYKTNPDWAKYITSN
;
A
#
# COMPACT_ATOMS: atom_id res chain seq x y z
N MET A 1 7.28 -34.25 -2.64
CA MET A 1 7.99 -32.97 -2.92
C MET A 1 7.01 -32.01 -3.58
N ARG A 2 6.54 -30.96 -2.88
CA ARG A 2 5.63 -29.96 -3.48
C ARG A 2 6.46 -29.09 -4.42
N ASN A 3 6.15 -29.12 -5.72
CA ASN A 3 6.67 -28.17 -6.70
C ASN A 3 6.30 -26.75 -6.24
N ARG A 4 7.19 -26.07 -5.54
CA ARG A 4 7.09 -24.64 -5.29
C ARG A 4 7.38 -23.94 -6.60
N LYS A 5 6.32 -23.54 -7.30
CA LYS A 5 6.40 -22.62 -8.43
C LYS A 5 6.99 -21.31 -7.86
N TRP A 6 8.25 -21.05 -8.16
CA TRP A 6 8.91 -19.81 -7.82
C TRP A 6 8.09 -18.70 -8.47
N MET A 7 7.41 -17.89 -7.68
CA MET A 7 6.75 -16.71 -8.19
C MET A 7 7.87 -15.73 -8.51
N PHE A 8 8.17 -15.52 -9.79
CA PHE A 8 9.20 -14.61 -10.22
C PHE A 8 8.82 -13.20 -9.73
N MET A 9 9.64 -12.69 -8.82
CA MET A 9 9.56 -11.31 -8.37
C MET A 9 9.65 -10.38 -9.60
N LYS A 10 8.67 -9.50 -9.75
CA LYS A 10 8.65 -8.53 -10.86
C LYS A 10 9.48 -7.31 -10.49
N ILE A 11 10.69 -7.23 -11.02
CA ILE A 11 11.56 -6.07 -10.88
C ILE A 11 11.18 -5.06 -11.96
N LEU A 12 10.86 -3.81 -11.54
CA LEU A 12 10.60 -2.71 -12.47
C LEU A 12 11.86 -1.93 -12.82
N TYR A 13 12.74 -1.79 -11.85
CA TYR A 13 13.98 -1.04 -12.02
C TYR A 13 15.08 -1.62 -11.10
N GLU A 14 16.28 -1.62 -11.60
CA GLU A 14 17.48 -1.98 -10.83
C GLU A 14 18.68 -1.18 -11.33
N ASP A 15 19.44 -0.61 -10.39
CA ASP A 15 20.77 -0.05 -10.63
C ASP A 15 21.78 -0.57 -9.59
N ASN A 16 22.92 0.09 -9.46
CA ASN A 16 23.94 -0.28 -8.47
C ASN A 16 23.53 -0.01 -7.02
N PHE A 17 22.50 0.81 -6.78
CA PHE A 17 22.15 1.35 -5.46
C PHE A 17 20.78 0.93 -4.98
N MET A 18 19.83 0.68 -5.90
CA MET A 18 18.44 0.37 -5.56
C MET A 18 17.81 -0.69 -6.46
N ILE A 19 16.75 -1.31 -5.95
CA ILE A 19 15.84 -2.19 -6.69
C ILE A 19 14.42 -1.73 -6.39
N ILE A 20 13.59 -1.54 -7.43
CA ILE A 20 12.15 -1.31 -7.30
C ILE A 20 11.41 -2.56 -7.77
N VAL A 21 10.60 -3.10 -6.88
CA VAL A 21 9.86 -4.34 -7.10
C VAL A 21 8.36 -4.08 -7.06
N ASP A 22 7.63 -4.69 -7.97
CA ASP A 22 6.16 -4.74 -7.93
C ASP A 22 5.72 -5.91 -7.06
N LYS A 23 5.31 -5.59 -5.83
CA LYS A 23 4.86 -6.56 -4.84
C LYS A 23 3.41 -7.01 -5.14
N PRO A 24 3.14 -8.30 -5.30
CA PRO A 24 1.76 -8.76 -5.37
C PRO A 24 1.05 -8.60 -4.03
N SER A 25 -0.28 -8.49 -4.07
CA SER A 25 -1.11 -8.61 -2.87
C SER A 25 -0.91 -9.96 -2.17
N GLY A 26 -1.07 -9.99 -0.85
CA GLY A 26 -0.93 -11.21 -0.04
C GLY A 26 0.50 -11.54 0.40
N GLN A 27 1.54 -10.97 -0.22
CA GLN A 27 2.94 -11.15 0.16
C GLN A 27 3.35 -10.14 1.24
N LEU A 28 4.13 -10.61 2.23
CA LEU A 28 4.78 -9.74 3.20
C LEU A 28 6.01 -9.07 2.56
N VAL A 29 6.25 -7.79 2.88
CA VAL A 29 7.51 -7.13 2.50
C VAL A 29 8.66 -7.69 3.32
N GLN A 30 8.45 -7.84 4.64
CA GLN A 30 9.42 -8.37 5.58
C GLN A 30 8.70 -9.14 6.68
N SER A 31 9.13 -10.37 6.97
CA SER A 31 8.58 -11.20 8.04
C SER A 31 9.38 -11.03 9.31
N GLY A 32 8.66 -10.91 10.45
CA GLY A 32 9.30 -10.92 11.76
C GLY A 32 9.42 -12.32 12.40
N LYS A 33 8.44 -13.20 12.15
CA LYS A 33 8.31 -14.53 12.79
C LYS A 33 7.64 -15.58 11.88
N SER A 34 7.35 -15.29 10.63
CA SER A 34 6.67 -16.21 9.71
C SER A 34 7.70 -17.03 8.92
N PHE A 35 7.44 -18.33 8.71
CA PHE A 35 8.19 -19.18 7.80
C PHE A 35 7.85 -18.92 6.31
N ASP A 36 6.93 -17.98 6.02
CA ASP A 36 6.60 -17.61 4.65
C ASP A 36 7.77 -16.81 4.05
N MET A 37 8.13 -17.10 2.82
CA MET A 37 9.09 -16.29 2.07
C MET A 37 8.52 -14.90 1.85
N ASP A 38 9.18 -13.90 2.42
CA ASP A 38 8.85 -12.49 2.24
C ASP A 38 9.62 -11.88 1.05
N LEU A 39 9.19 -10.72 0.61
CA LEU A 39 9.79 -10.03 -0.53
C LEU A 39 11.28 -9.70 -0.31
N THR A 40 11.67 -9.34 0.93
CA THR A 40 13.08 -9.07 1.28
C THR A 40 13.94 -10.30 1.06
N SER A 41 13.46 -11.48 1.49
CA SER A 41 14.14 -12.76 1.28
C SER A 41 14.29 -13.10 -0.21
N GLU A 42 13.27 -12.79 -1.03
CA GLU A 42 13.35 -12.97 -2.49
C GLU A 42 14.40 -12.06 -3.12
N VAL A 43 14.44 -10.77 -2.73
CA VAL A 43 15.47 -9.83 -3.21
C VAL A 43 16.87 -10.28 -2.82
N LEU A 44 17.07 -10.75 -1.57
CA LEU A 44 18.35 -11.28 -1.11
C LEU A 44 18.80 -12.51 -1.92
N ASN A 45 17.87 -13.45 -2.17
CA ASN A 45 18.15 -14.63 -2.98
C ASN A 45 18.48 -14.29 -4.44
N TYR A 46 17.73 -13.37 -5.03
CA TYR A 46 17.99 -12.86 -6.38
C TYR A 46 19.40 -12.28 -6.49
N ARG A 47 19.80 -11.41 -5.55
CA ARG A 47 21.16 -10.83 -5.53
C ARG A 47 22.25 -11.88 -5.35
N LYS A 48 22.01 -12.88 -4.48
CA LYS A 48 22.93 -13.99 -4.30
C LYS A 48 23.13 -14.79 -5.59
N GLN A 49 22.05 -15.04 -6.35
CA GLN A 49 22.14 -15.72 -7.64
C GLN A 49 22.94 -14.93 -8.68
N LYS A 50 22.86 -13.58 -8.63
CA LYS A 50 23.69 -12.68 -9.45
C LYS A 50 25.14 -12.57 -8.97
N LYS A 51 25.53 -13.30 -7.92
CA LYS A 51 26.85 -13.23 -7.27
C LYS A 51 27.17 -11.83 -6.69
N GLU A 52 26.12 -11.06 -6.34
CA GLU A 52 26.23 -9.80 -5.65
C GLU A 52 26.21 -10.01 -4.12
N ILE A 53 26.68 -8.99 -3.35
CA ILE A 53 26.55 -9.00 -1.89
C ILE A 53 25.06 -9.04 -1.54
N PRO A 54 24.58 -10.03 -0.76
CA PRO A 54 23.17 -10.20 -0.44
C PRO A 54 22.73 -9.22 0.65
N TYR A 55 22.53 -7.98 0.28
CA TYR A 55 22.01 -6.92 1.15
C TYR A 55 20.74 -6.33 0.53
N ALA A 56 19.67 -6.19 1.29
CA ALA A 56 18.43 -5.55 0.87
C ALA A 56 17.79 -4.83 2.08
N ALA A 57 17.81 -3.51 2.06
CA ALA A 57 17.13 -2.70 3.06
C ALA A 57 15.84 -2.12 2.47
N VAL A 58 14.72 -2.38 3.13
CA VAL A 58 13.41 -1.86 2.75
C VAL A 58 13.34 -0.36 3.03
N ILE A 59 13.03 0.47 2.03
CA ILE A 59 12.89 1.92 2.19
C ILE A 59 11.43 2.29 2.46
N ASN A 60 10.47 1.75 1.69
CA ASN A 60 9.05 1.90 1.97
C ASN A 60 8.39 0.53 2.15
N ARG A 61 7.46 0.43 3.07
CA ARG A 61 6.73 -0.83 3.34
C ARG A 61 5.31 -0.73 2.85
N LEU A 62 4.79 -1.87 2.41
CA LEU A 62 3.37 -2.07 2.13
C LEU A 62 2.81 -3.13 3.07
N ASP A 63 1.54 -2.97 3.44
CA ASP A 63 0.81 -3.99 4.19
C ASP A 63 0.67 -5.28 3.34
N ARG A 64 0.46 -6.41 4.00
CA ARG A 64 0.31 -7.70 3.32
C ARG A 64 -0.75 -7.69 2.20
N PRO A 65 -1.98 -7.16 2.43
CA PRO A 65 -3.04 -7.14 1.41
C PRO A 65 -2.85 -6.08 0.32
N VAL A 66 -1.88 -5.18 0.44
CA VAL A 66 -1.62 -4.07 -0.50
C VAL A 66 -0.64 -4.52 -1.57
N SER A 67 -0.94 -4.23 -2.83
CA SER A 67 -0.03 -4.44 -3.97
C SER A 67 0.76 -3.18 -4.32
N GLY A 68 1.75 -3.30 -5.21
CA GLY A 68 2.46 -2.17 -5.78
C GLY A 68 3.93 -2.06 -5.41
N LEU A 69 4.49 -0.88 -5.59
CA LEU A 69 5.92 -0.64 -5.63
C LEU A 69 6.58 -0.61 -4.25
N VAL A 70 7.65 -1.40 -4.11
CA VAL A 70 8.53 -1.40 -2.95
C VAL A 70 9.95 -1.11 -3.41
N LEU A 71 10.56 -0.10 -2.78
CA LEU A 71 11.94 0.31 -3.01
C LEU A 71 12.86 -0.36 -1.98
N PHE A 72 13.91 -1.01 -2.45
CA PHE A 72 15.00 -1.56 -1.65
C PHE A 72 16.31 -0.87 -1.97
N ALA A 73 17.12 -0.60 -0.94
CA ALA A 73 18.52 -0.21 -1.11
C ALA A 73 19.44 -1.43 -1.16
N LYS A 74 20.46 -1.40 -2.02
CA LYS A 74 21.38 -2.50 -2.28
C LYS A 74 22.61 -2.54 -1.36
N ASP A 75 22.83 -1.50 -0.57
CA ASP A 75 23.93 -1.38 0.40
C ASP A 75 23.55 -0.44 1.56
N LYS A 76 24.38 -0.41 2.63
CA LYS A 76 24.13 0.38 3.85
C LYS A 76 24.15 1.90 3.59
N LYS A 77 25.04 2.37 2.71
CA LYS A 77 25.16 3.80 2.38
C LYS A 77 23.94 4.28 1.63
N SER A 78 23.50 3.52 0.64
CA SER A 78 22.26 3.77 -0.11
C SER A 78 21.03 3.71 0.79
N ALA A 79 20.96 2.76 1.73
CA ALA A 79 19.87 2.66 2.69
C ALA A 79 19.77 3.92 3.56
N ALA A 80 20.89 4.40 4.11
CA ALA A 80 20.89 5.64 4.90
C ALA A 80 20.48 6.85 4.06
N LYS A 81 20.99 6.95 2.82
CA LYS A 81 20.65 8.03 1.88
C LYS A 81 19.14 8.05 1.57
N TYR A 82 18.56 6.90 1.16
CA TYR A 82 17.17 6.83 0.77
C TYR A 82 16.21 6.98 1.96
N SER A 83 16.56 6.47 3.14
CA SER A 83 15.78 6.70 4.35
C SER A 83 15.70 8.20 4.69
N LYS A 84 16.83 8.91 4.59
CA LYS A 84 16.86 10.37 4.81
C LYS A 84 16.01 11.13 3.77
N ILE A 85 16.10 10.74 2.50
CA ILE A 85 15.29 11.34 1.43
C ILE A 85 13.80 11.10 1.69
N LEU A 86 13.42 9.88 2.11
CA LEU A 86 12.04 9.56 2.46
C LEU A 86 11.52 10.40 3.64
N GLU A 87 12.34 10.59 4.69
CA GLU A 87 12.01 11.44 5.83
C GLU A 87 11.84 12.92 5.44
N GLN A 88 12.61 13.39 4.48
CA GLN A 88 12.55 14.73 3.92
C GLN A 88 11.47 14.90 2.82
N GLN A 89 10.60 13.92 2.65
CA GLN A 89 9.54 13.90 1.62
C GLN A 89 10.09 14.00 0.17
N GLY A 90 11.33 13.60 -0.06
CA GLY A 90 11.94 13.56 -1.39
C GLY A 90 11.61 12.30 -2.19
N ILE A 91 10.69 11.46 -1.69
CA ILE A 91 10.12 10.30 -2.40
C ILE A 91 8.60 10.50 -2.45
N ASN A 92 8.08 10.86 -3.61
CA ASN A 92 6.64 10.99 -3.81
C ASN A 92 6.02 9.61 -4.05
N LYS A 93 4.96 9.29 -3.29
CA LYS A 93 4.28 8.00 -3.34
C LYS A 93 2.80 8.22 -3.60
N HIS A 94 2.34 7.70 -4.73
CA HIS A 94 0.93 7.72 -5.06
C HIS A 94 0.33 6.33 -4.97
N TYR A 95 -0.88 6.30 -4.44
CA TYR A 95 -1.69 5.11 -4.33
C TYR A 95 -2.97 5.30 -5.11
N ILE A 96 -3.40 4.23 -5.76
CA ILE A 96 -4.75 4.14 -6.31
C ILE A 96 -5.57 3.25 -5.41
N CYS A 97 -6.81 3.66 -5.11
CA CYS A 97 -7.70 2.84 -4.31
C CYS A 97 -9.16 2.94 -4.77
N ALA A 98 -9.95 1.94 -4.40
CA ALA A 98 -11.38 1.92 -4.55
C ALA A 98 -12.05 1.80 -3.17
N VAL A 99 -12.98 2.72 -2.87
CA VAL A 99 -13.66 2.80 -1.59
C VAL A 99 -15.18 2.72 -1.77
N CYS A 100 -15.88 2.25 -0.73
CA CYS A 100 -17.34 2.25 -0.68
C CYS A 100 -17.87 3.67 -0.59
N GLY A 101 -18.97 3.93 -1.31
CA GLY A 101 -19.70 5.19 -1.27
C GLY A 101 -19.12 6.29 -2.14
N TYR A 102 -19.83 7.41 -2.14
CA TYR A 102 -19.48 8.61 -2.89
C TYR A 102 -18.65 9.57 -2.02
N VAL A 103 -17.39 9.79 -2.39
CA VAL A 103 -16.46 10.65 -1.65
C VAL A 103 -16.65 12.11 -2.05
N GLN A 104 -16.91 12.97 -1.06
CA GLN A 104 -17.00 14.43 -1.20
C GLN A 104 -16.10 15.11 -0.15
N PRO A 105 -15.43 16.25 -0.49
CA PRO A 105 -15.29 16.85 -1.83
C PRO A 105 -14.42 15.98 -2.76
N GLN A 106 -14.42 16.26 -4.06
CA GLN A 106 -13.69 15.45 -5.07
C GLN A 106 -12.16 15.54 -4.95
N ALA A 107 -11.64 16.44 -4.16
CA ALA A 107 -10.23 16.50 -3.80
C ALA A 107 -10.07 17.15 -2.43
N GLY A 108 -9.03 16.77 -1.71
CA GLY A 108 -8.77 17.36 -0.39
C GLY A 108 -7.54 16.79 0.30
N THR A 109 -7.29 17.34 1.48
CA THR A 109 -6.23 16.89 2.40
C THR A 109 -6.87 16.30 3.65
N MET A 110 -6.50 15.08 4.01
CA MET A 110 -6.87 14.48 5.29
C MET A 110 -5.73 14.64 6.29
N VAL A 111 -6.03 15.26 7.43
CA VAL A 111 -5.10 15.41 8.56
C VAL A 111 -5.74 14.77 9.78
N ASP A 112 -5.15 13.71 10.27
CA ASP A 112 -5.61 12.98 11.46
C ASP A 112 -4.43 12.66 12.38
N TYR A 113 -4.74 12.17 13.58
CA TYR A 113 -3.77 11.57 14.48
C TYR A 113 -4.10 10.09 14.64
N LEU A 114 -3.14 9.22 14.32
CA LEU A 114 -3.33 7.78 14.33
C LEU A 114 -2.58 7.13 15.50
N LEU A 115 -3.27 6.25 16.20
CA LEU A 115 -2.70 5.40 17.23
C LEU A 115 -2.76 3.94 16.77
N LYS A 116 -1.60 3.25 16.77
CA LYS A 116 -1.53 1.82 16.46
C LYS A 116 -1.98 1.01 17.68
N ASP A 117 -2.93 0.13 17.45
CA ASP A 117 -3.28 -0.95 18.36
C ASP A 117 -2.44 -2.19 17.97
N ALA A 118 -1.43 -2.51 18.79
CA ALA A 118 -0.52 -3.61 18.49
C ALA A 118 -1.21 -4.98 18.66
N LYS A 119 -2.19 -5.09 19.57
CA LYS A 119 -2.91 -6.34 19.84
C LYS A 119 -3.81 -6.73 18.67
N GLU A 120 -4.57 -5.76 18.16
CA GLU A 120 -5.48 -5.95 17.04
C GLU A 120 -4.78 -5.79 15.69
N ASN A 121 -3.51 -5.36 15.69
CA ASN A 121 -2.75 -5.01 14.48
C ASN A 121 -3.53 -4.08 13.53
N CYS A 122 -4.18 -3.07 14.11
CA CYS A 122 -4.91 -2.02 13.39
C CYS A 122 -4.48 -0.63 13.87
N SER A 123 -4.99 0.42 13.23
CA SER A 123 -4.83 1.80 13.69
C SER A 123 -6.20 2.44 13.85
N LYS A 124 -6.29 3.45 14.71
CA LYS A 124 -7.51 4.20 14.97
C LYS A 124 -7.20 5.69 14.92
N VAL A 125 -8.15 6.49 14.43
CA VAL A 125 -8.11 7.94 14.56
C VAL A 125 -8.38 8.29 16.04
N VAL A 126 -7.53 9.13 16.60
CA VAL A 126 -7.61 9.57 17.99
C VAL A 126 -7.37 11.08 18.08
N ARG A 127 -7.61 11.65 19.25
CA ARG A 127 -7.27 13.06 19.49
C ARG A 127 -5.75 13.27 19.49
N ALA A 128 -5.32 14.49 19.12
CA ALA A 128 -3.90 14.85 19.01
C ALA A 128 -3.12 14.71 20.32
N ASP A 129 -3.79 14.91 21.46
CA ASP A 129 -3.24 14.84 22.82
C ASP A 129 -3.09 13.40 23.35
N LYS A 130 -3.60 12.41 22.63
CA LYS A 130 -3.49 11.00 23.03
C LYS A 130 -2.04 10.53 22.96
N SER A 131 -1.53 9.99 24.07
CA SER A 131 -0.16 9.46 24.13
C SER A 131 0.08 8.40 23.05
N GLY A 132 1.19 8.52 22.30
CA GLY A 132 1.55 7.64 21.19
C GLY A 132 0.85 7.95 19.88
N ALA A 133 -0.05 8.93 19.83
CA ALA A 133 -0.69 9.38 18.60
C ALA A 133 0.35 10.01 17.65
N LYS A 134 0.24 9.72 16.36
CA LYS A 134 1.15 10.24 15.32
C LYS A 134 0.34 10.96 14.25
N LYS A 135 0.73 12.20 13.92
CA LYS A 135 0.13 12.97 12.83
C LYS A 135 0.24 12.20 11.50
N ALA A 136 -0.85 12.12 10.78
CA ALA A 136 -1.01 11.45 9.49
C ALA A 136 -1.61 12.42 8.48
N VAL A 137 -0.96 12.60 7.34
CA VAL A 137 -1.37 13.54 6.29
C VAL A 137 -1.33 12.82 4.95
N LEU A 138 -2.41 12.93 4.19
CA LEU A 138 -2.49 12.54 2.79
C LEU A 138 -3.30 13.57 2.01
N ASN A 139 -3.01 13.68 0.72
CA ASN A 139 -3.87 14.37 -0.24
C ASN A 139 -4.61 13.31 -1.06
N TYR A 140 -5.83 13.62 -1.50
CA TYR A 140 -6.57 12.73 -2.38
C TYR A 140 -7.29 13.51 -3.47
N ARG A 141 -7.56 12.82 -4.57
CA ARG A 141 -8.37 13.29 -5.68
C ARG A 141 -9.23 12.13 -6.19
N VAL A 142 -10.53 12.38 -6.34
CA VAL A 142 -11.44 11.43 -6.98
C VAL A 142 -11.07 11.34 -8.47
N ILE A 143 -10.89 10.11 -8.95
CA ILE A 143 -10.66 9.83 -10.37
C ILE A 143 -12.00 9.57 -11.06
N ASN A 144 -12.84 8.71 -10.46
CA ASN A 144 -14.14 8.35 -10.98
C ASN A 144 -15.05 7.88 -9.84
N TYR A 145 -16.36 8.03 -10.02
CA TYR A 145 -17.41 7.43 -9.20
C TYR A 145 -18.29 6.55 -10.05
N HIS A 146 -18.36 5.28 -9.70
CA HIS A 146 -19.21 4.31 -10.35
C HIS A 146 -20.53 4.20 -9.56
N SER A 147 -21.59 4.82 -10.08
CA SER A 147 -22.90 4.92 -9.39
C SER A 147 -23.53 3.56 -9.09
N ASP A 148 -23.55 2.65 -10.08
CA ASP A 148 -24.18 1.34 -9.95
C ASP A 148 -23.49 0.43 -8.92
N TRP A 149 -22.20 0.69 -8.66
CA TRP A 149 -21.44 -0.05 -7.67
C TRP A 149 -21.32 0.70 -6.34
N ASN A 150 -21.79 1.94 -6.29
CA ASN A 150 -21.58 2.85 -5.16
C ASN A 150 -20.10 2.85 -4.72
N CYS A 151 -19.21 3.06 -5.69
CA CYS A 151 -17.76 2.94 -5.54
C CYS A 151 -17.04 4.18 -6.05
N THR A 152 -16.15 4.76 -5.23
CA THR A 152 -15.27 5.86 -5.64
C THR A 152 -13.85 5.36 -5.84
N PHE A 153 -13.27 5.65 -7.00
CA PHE A 153 -11.84 5.44 -7.29
C PHE A 153 -11.07 6.74 -7.01
N LEU A 154 -9.95 6.61 -6.31
CA LEU A 154 -9.16 7.75 -5.86
C LEU A 154 -7.68 7.58 -6.20
N ASP A 155 -7.04 8.71 -6.51
CA ASP A 155 -5.59 8.90 -6.44
C ASP A 155 -5.27 9.50 -5.07
N VAL A 156 -4.31 8.92 -4.36
CA VAL A 156 -3.91 9.32 -3.01
C VAL A 156 -2.41 9.57 -2.97
N GLU A 157 -2.01 10.80 -2.72
CA GLU A 157 -0.63 11.17 -2.43
C GLU A 157 -0.35 11.00 -0.93
N LEU A 158 0.59 10.13 -0.58
CA LEU A 158 0.89 9.81 0.81
C LEU A 158 2.04 10.67 1.35
N ILE A 159 1.71 11.76 2.06
CA ILE A 159 2.68 12.67 2.66
C ILE A 159 3.38 12.04 3.86
N THR A 160 2.64 11.36 4.73
CA THR A 160 3.19 10.58 5.85
C THR A 160 2.94 9.09 5.64
N GLY A 161 3.78 8.22 6.22
CA GLY A 161 3.66 6.75 6.10
C GLY A 161 3.32 6.09 7.44
N ARG A 162 2.13 6.33 8.02
CA ARG A 162 1.70 5.69 9.27
C ARG A 162 1.14 4.30 8.99
N HIS A 163 1.18 3.45 10.02
CA HIS A 163 0.62 2.10 9.95
C HIS A 163 -0.85 2.13 9.52
N HIS A 164 -1.20 1.43 8.45
CA HIS A 164 -2.53 1.36 7.83
C HIS A 164 -3.16 2.73 7.52
N GLN A 165 -2.37 3.77 7.22
CA GLN A 165 -2.83 5.16 7.18
C GLN A 165 -4.03 5.37 6.26
N ILE A 166 -3.93 5.05 4.97
CA ILE A 166 -5.00 5.25 3.98
C ILE A 166 -6.25 4.49 4.42
N ARG A 167 -6.10 3.23 4.83
CA ARG A 167 -7.17 2.35 5.30
C ARG A 167 -7.93 2.98 6.47
N THR A 168 -7.19 3.48 7.47
CA THR A 168 -7.77 4.08 8.68
C THR A 168 -8.45 5.41 8.39
N GLN A 169 -7.82 6.29 7.60
CA GLN A 169 -8.36 7.62 7.34
C GLN A 169 -9.64 7.59 6.51
N PHE A 170 -9.73 6.73 5.50
CA PHE A 170 -10.94 6.57 4.71
C PHE A 170 -12.04 5.84 5.48
N SER A 171 -11.73 4.74 6.18
CA SER A 171 -12.74 4.02 6.96
C SER A 171 -13.34 4.84 8.11
N SER A 172 -12.54 5.72 8.75
CA SER A 172 -13.05 6.61 9.80
C SER A 172 -14.05 7.65 9.29
N ARG A 173 -14.14 7.82 7.98
CA ARG A 173 -15.10 8.71 7.30
C ARG A 173 -16.25 7.93 6.61
N GLY A 174 -16.37 6.62 6.89
CA GLY A 174 -17.40 5.77 6.29
C GLY A 174 -17.05 5.20 4.91
N HIS A 175 -15.84 5.49 4.39
CA HIS A 175 -15.38 5.05 3.07
C HIS A 175 -14.41 3.88 3.19
N VAL A 176 -14.90 2.69 3.51
CA VAL A 176 -14.06 1.49 3.63
C VAL A 176 -13.50 1.09 2.26
N LEU A 177 -12.23 0.68 2.20
CA LEU A 177 -11.64 0.16 0.97
C LEU A 177 -12.28 -1.18 0.59
N ALA A 178 -12.56 -1.38 -0.69
CA ALA A 178 -13.09 -2.65 -1.17
C ALA A 178 -12.17 -3.82 -0.78
N GLY A 179 -12.76 -4.86 -0.17
CA GLY A 179 -12.03 -6.03 0.35
C GLY A 179 -11.38 -5.84 1.72
N ASP A 180 -11.46 -4.65 2.34
CA ASP A 180 -10.82 -4.41 3.64
C ASP A 180 -11.72 -4.73 4.84
N TYR A 181 -11.95 -6.01 5.07
CA TYR A 181 -12.79 -6.48 6.16
C TYR A 181 -12.24 -6.15 7.57
N LYS A 182 -10.98 -5.78 7.68
CA LYS A 182 -10.36 -5.40 8.97
C LYS A 182 -10.84 -4.05 9.49
N TYR A 183 -11.23 -3.15 8.59
CA TYR A 183 -11.66 -1.78 8.90
C TYR A 183 -13.16 -1.56 8.68
N LEU A 184 -13.91 -2.64 8.51
CA LEU A 184 -15.37 -2.56 8.52
C LEU A 184 -15.85 -2.06 9.87
N THR A 185 -16.70 -1.04 9.83
CA THR A 185 -17.56 -0.66 10.96
C THR A 185 -18.62 -1.75 11.15
N VAL A 186 -19.29 -1.76 12.32
CA VAL A 186 -20.33 -2.76 12.66
C VAL A 186 -21.55 -2.67 11.73
N ASP A 187 -21.59 -1.68 10.85
CA ASP A 187 -22.65 -1.43 9.90
C ASP A 187 -22.75 -2.54 8.84
N LYS A 188 -23.92 -3.18 8.80
CA LYS A 188 -24.23 -4.29 7.89
C LYS A 188 -24.14 -3.86 6.41
N GLU A 189 -24.62 -2.68 6.08
CA GLU A 189 -24.63 -2.11 4.73
C GLU A 189 -23.19 -1.96 4.17
N ASN A 190 -22.31 -1.42 4.97
CA ASN A 190 -20.89 -1.30 4.60
C ASN A 190 -20.22 -2.66 4.38
N LYS A 191 -20.64 -3.70 5.11
CA LYS A 191 -20.09 -5.04 4.94
C LYS A 191 -20.55 -5.67 3.61
N GLU A 192 -21.82 -5.53 3.27
CA GLU A 192 -22.39 -6.04 2.02
C GLU A 192 -21.77 -5.31 0.81
N THR A 193 -21.69 -3.98 0.86
CA THR A 193 -21.07 -3.16 -0.18
C THR A 193 -19.58 -3.50 -0.37
N CYS A 194 -18.83 -3.66 0.72
CA CYS A 194 -17.42 -4.02 0.65
C CYS A 194 -17.20 -5.40 0.00
N ALA A 195 -18.04 -6.38 0.32
CA ALA A 195 -17.99 -7.71 -0.27
C ALA A 195 -18.38 -7.69 -1.76
N PHE A 196 -19.46 -7.00 -2.10
CA PHE A 196 -19.90 -6.80 -3.48
C PHE A 196 -18.79 -6.15 -4.33
N LEU A 197 -18.16 -5.09 -3.84
CA LEU A 197 -17.06 -4.43 -4.55
C LEU A 197 -15.84 -5.34 -4.71
N ALA A 198 -15.49 -6.13 -3.70
CA ALA A 198 -14.40 -7.09 -3.80
C ALA A 198 -14.62 -8.10 -4.93
N GLU A 199 -15.86 -8.56 -5.10
CA GLU A 199 -16.26 -9.44 -6.21
C GLU A 199 -16.22 -8.71 -7.56
N LYS A 200 -16.83 -7.53 -7.68
CA LYS A 200 -16.86 -6.73 -8.92
C LYS A 200 -15.48 -6.37 -9.42
N LEU A 201 -14.57 -6.02 -8.51
CA LEU A 201 -13.18 -5.70 -8.81
C LEU A 201 -12.31 -6.97 -9.02
N ASN A 202 -12.88 -8.16 -8.88
CA ASN A 202 -12.19 -9.44 -8.98
C ASN A 202 -10.94 -9.51 -8.08
N LEU A 203 -11.09 -9.04 -6.82
CA LEU A 203 -10.00 -9.07 -5.85
C LEU A 203 -9.69 -10.50 -5.43
N LYS A 204 -8.42 -10.82 -5.33
CA LYS A 204 -7.95 -12.12 -4.83
C LYS A 204 -8.25 -12.25 -3.33
N LYS A 205 -8.24 -13.46 -2.82
CA LYS A 205 -8.39 -13.71 -1.37
C LYS A 205 -7.35 -12.91 -0.57
N ASN A 206 -7.80 -12.15 0.42
CA ASN A 206 -6.99 -11.24 1.25
C ASN A 206 -6.37 -10.05 0.50
N GLU A 207 -6.84 -9.71 -0.68
CA GLU A 207 -6.51 -8.48 -1.37
C GLU A 207 -7.47 -7.38 -0.98
N ILE A 208 -6.98 -6.15 -0.96
CA ILE A 208 -7.80 -4.93 -0.83
C ILE A 208 -7.54 -4.05 -2.04
N ALA A 209 -8.52 -3.27 -2.45
CA ALA A 209 -8.37 -2.35 -3.58
C ALA A 209 -7.50 -1.14 -3.19
N LEU A 210 -6.23 -1.40 -2.92
CA LEU A 210 -5.20 -0.41 -2.62
C LEU A 210 -3.89 -0.85 -3.26
N CYS A 211 -3.31 0.00 -4.10
CA CYS A 211 -2.06 -0.25 -4.77
C CYS A 211 -1.14 0.98 -4.69
N ALA A 212 0.10 0.80 -4.24
CA ALA A 212 1.17 1.78 -4.38
C ALA A 212 1.61 1.82 -5.85
N TYR A 213 0.86 2.53 -6.68
CA TYR A 213 1.03 2.44 -8.13
C TYR A 213 2.16 3.29 -8.68
N SER A 214 2.65 4.27 -7.92
CA SER A 214 3.67 5.21 -8.39
C SER A 214 4.65 5.58 -7.28
N ILE A 215 5.93 5.58 -7.64
CA ILE A 215 7.03 6.14 -6.85
C ILE A 215 7.82 7.10 -7.75
N GLU A 216 8.01 8.34 -7.28
CA GLU A 216 8.92 9.28 -7.90
C GLU A 216 10.09 9.56 -6.96
N ILE A 217 11.31 9.42 -7.47
CA ILE A 217 12.57 9.67 -6.76
C ILE A 217 13.61 10.21 -7.74
N PHE A 218 14.33 11.27 -7.37
CA PHE A 218 15.33 11.93 -8.21
C PHE A 218 14.82 12.34 -9.61
N GLY A 219 13.56 12.77 -9.71
CA GLY A 219 12.92 13.13 -10.97
C GLY A 219 12.55 11.94 -11.87
N ASN A 220 12.82 10.70 -11.45
CA ASN A 220 12.41 9.50 -12.19
C ASN A 220 11.10 8.96 -11.62
N LEU A 221 10.15 8.68 -12.51
CA LEU A 221 8.83 8.17 -12.18
C LEU A 221 8.71 6.69 -12.55
N TYR A 222 8.43 5.85 -11.56
CA TYR A 222 8.18 4.42 -11.72
C TYR A 222 6.71 4.12 -11.47
N LYS A 223 6.08 3.32 -12.34
CA LYS A 223 4.64 3.00 -12.25
C LYS A 223 4.36 1.53 -12.44
N THR A 224 3.30 1.08 -11.76
CA THR A 224 2.62 -0.20 -11.99
C THR A 224 1.11 0.02 -11.94
N ASN A 225 0.33 -0.97 -12.40
CA ASN A 225 -1.12 -0.93 -12.30
C ASN A 225 -1.61 -2.25 -11.73
N PRO A 226 -2.55 -2.24 -10.77
CA PRO A 226 -3.21 -3.45 -10.31
C PRO A 226 -4.21 -3.95 -11.38
N ASP A 227 -4.52 -5.25 -11.38
CA ASP A 227 -5.43 -5.86 -12.34
C ASP A 227 -6.83 -5.22 -12.36
N TRP A 228 -7.28 -4.72 -11.20
CA TRP A 228 -8.57 -4.06 -11.05
C TRP A 228 -8.60 -2.59 -11.54
N ALA A 229 -7.44 -1.99 -11.86
CA ALA A 229 -7.39 -0.61 -12.36
C ALA A 229 -8.13 -0.43 -13.69
N LYS A 230 -8.36 -1.51 -14.45
CA LYS A 230 -9.16 -1.49 -15.69
C LYS A 230 -10.60 -1.00 -15.46
N TYR A 231 -11.13 -1.15 -14.25
CA TYR A 231 -12.49 -0.72 -13.91
C TYR A 231 -12.61 0.78 -13.56
N ILE A 232 -11.49 1.51 -13.49
CA ILE A 232 -11.49 2.94 -13.13
C ILE A 232 -12.19 3.78 -14.21
N THR A 233 -12.01 3.40 -15.48
CA THR A 233 -12.53 4.13 -16.66
C THR A 233 -13.75 3.47 -17.26
N SER A 234 -14.20 2.33 -16.73
CA SER A 234 -15.42 1.65 -17.19
C SER A 234 -16.63 2.37 -16.60
N ASN A 235 -17.49 2.93 -17.44
CA ASN A 235 -18.81 3.43 -17.06
C ASN A 235 -19.79 2.27 -17.03
#